data_1237ba873bc969fc146bbb12a5a99000
#
_entry.id   1237ba873bc969fc146bbb12a5a99000
#
_cell.length_a   1.000
_cell.length_b   1.000
_cell.length_c   1.000
_cell.angle_alpha   90.00
_cell.angle_beta   90.00
_cell.angle_gamma   90.00
#
_symmetry.space_group_name_H-M   'P 1'
#
loop_
_entity.id
_entity.type
_entity.pdbx_description
1 polymer ?
#
loop_
_entity_poly.entity_id
_entity_poly.type
_entity_poly.pdbx_seq_one_letter_code
_entity_poly.pdbx_strand_id
1 'polypeptide(L)' 'MYIEIDFNSDEAIYVQLQNQIIMGIAADIIREGDTLPSVRQLADTVGINMHTVNKAYNILKQEGFI' A
#
# COMPACT_ATOMS: atom_id res chain seq x y z
N MET A 1 4.75 -3.91 -8.69
CA MET A 1 3.77 -4.15 -7.59
C MET A 1 2.37 -3.92 -8.13
N TYR A 2 1.49 -4.88 -7.94
CA TYR A 2 0.10 -4.79 -8.37
C TYR A 2 -0.82 -4.66 -7.16
N ILE A 3 -1.61 -3.60 -7.13
CA ILE A 3 -2.55 -3.31 -6.04
C ILE A 3 -3.96 -3.25 -6.63
N GLU A 4 -4.88 -4.01 -6.03
CA GLU A 4 -6.29 -4.00 -6.41
C GLU A 4 -7.14 -3.67 -5.20
N ILE A 5 -7.87 -2.57 -5.28
CA ILE A 5 -8.75 -2.09 -4.22
C ILE A 5 -10.20 -2.44 -4.54
N ASP A 6 -10.88 -3.04 -3.58
CA ASP A 6 -12.32 -3.28 -3.64
C ASP A 6 -13.04 -2.12 -2.97
N PHE A 7 -13.61 -1.23 -3.80
CA PHE A 7 -14.31 -0.04 -3.32
C PHE A 7 -15.68 -0.38 -2.71
N ASN A 8 -16.17 -1.60 -2.90
CA ASN A 8 -17.45 -2.05 -2.33
C ASN A 8 -17.27 -2.84 -1.02
N SER A 9 -16.04 -3.08 -0.60
CA SER A 9 -15.74 -3.77 0.65
C SER A 9 -16.01 -2.85 1.85
N ASP A 10 -16.39 -3.47 2.97
CA ASP A 10 -16.49 -2.77 4.26
C ASP A 10 -15.12 -2.45 4.85
N GLU A 11 -14.06 -3.09 4.34
CA GLU A 11 -12.71 -2.84 4.80
C GLU A 11 -12.22 -1.48 4.28
N ALA A 12 -11.68 -0.65 5.19
CA ALA A 12 -11.16 0.66 4.82
C ALA A 12 -10.08 0.53 3.74
N ILE A 13 -10.04 1.48 2.80
CA ILE A 13 -9.11 1.44 1.67
C ILE A 13 -7.66 1.41 2.15
N TYR A 14 -7.31 2.20 3.17
CA TYR A 14 -5.93 2.20 3.66
C TYR A 14 -5.52 0.85 4.27
N VAL A 15 -6.46 0.13 4.88
CA VAL A 15 -6.20 -1.21 5.42
C VAL A 15 -5.98 -2.21 4.28
N GLN A 16 -6.79 -2.15 3.23
CA GLN A 16 -6.61 -2.99 2.04
C GLN A 16 -5.22 -2.77 1.43
N LEU A 17 -4.81 -1.51 1.32
CA LEU A 17 -3.51 -1.14 0.78
C LEU A 17 -2.37 -1.69 1.64
N GLN A 18 -2.45 -1.49 2.97
CA GLN A 18 -1.46 -2.05 3.90
C GLN A 18 -1.33 -3.55 3.75
N ASN A 19 -2.46 -4.25 3.75
CA ASN A 19 -2.47 -5.71 3.70
C ASN A 19 -1.84 -6.24 2.41
N GLN A 20 -2.11 -5.60 1.28
CA GLN A 20 -1.53 -6.00 0.01
C GLN A 20 -0.02 -5.78 -0.04
N ILE A 21 0.47 -4.69 0.53
CA ILE A 21 1.91 -4.44 0.63
C ILE A 21 2.57 -5.47 1.55
N ILE A 22 1.98 -5.73 2.72
CA ILE A 22 2.48 -6.75 3.66
C ILE A 22 2.52 -8.13 2.99
N MET A 23 1.46 -8.50 2.28
CA MET A 23 1.41 -9.77 1.56
C MET A 23 2.48 -9.84 0.47
N GLY A 24 2.71 -8.73 -0.24
CA GLY A 24 3.78 -8.66 -1.24
C GLY A 24 5.16 -8.87 -0.64
N ILE A 25 5.41 -8.31 0.54
CA ILE A 25 6.66 -8.50 1.27
C ILE A 25 6.78 -9.95 1.74
N ALA A 26 5.72 -10.51 2.32
CA ALA A 26 5.71 -11.88 2.81
C ALA A 26 5.91 -12.91 1.68
N ALA A 27 5.41 -12.62 0.49
CA ALA A 27 5.57 -13.48 -0.68
C ALA A 27 6.87 -13.22 -1.46
N ASP A 28 7.73 -12.35 -0.95
CA ASP A 28 9.01 -11.95 -1.58
C ASP A 28 8.84 -11.32 -2.97
N ILE A 29 7.67 -10.75 -3.24
CA ILE A 29 7.40 -9.96 -4.45
C ILE A 29 7.96 -8.56 -4.30
N ILE A 30 7.81 -7.99 -3.09
CA ILE A 30 8.43 -6.73 -2.69
C ILE A 30 9.58 -7.11 -1.76
N ARG A 31 10.82 -6.81 -2.16
CA ARG A 31 12.03 -7.20 -1.42
C ARG A 31 12.61 -6.02 -0.69
N GLU A 32 13.38 -6.31 0.36
CA GLU A 32 14.15 -5.30 1.05
C GLU A 32 15.06 -4.57 0.05
N GLY A 33 15.01 -3.25 0.09
CA GLY A 33 15.76 -2.40 -0.83
C GLY A 33 15.03 -2.04 -2.12
N ASP A 34 13.89 -2.67 -2.41
CA ASP A 34 13.06 -2.28 -3.56
C ASP A 34 12.51 -0.88 -3.34
N THR A 35 12.43 -0.12 -4.43
CA THR A 35 11.84 1.21 -4.39
C THR A 35 10.32 1.10 -4.55
N LEU A 36 9.59 1.46 -3.51
CA LEU A 36 8.14 1.59 -3.60
C LEU A 36 7.77 2.84 -4.41
N PRO A 37 6.63 2.82 -5.11
CA PRO A 37 6.14 4.03 -5.77
C PRO A 37 5.92 5.14 -4.74
N SER A 38 6.04 6.39 -5.19
CA SER A 38 5.72 7.53 -4.34
C SER A 38 4.22 7.52 -4.00
N VAL A 39 3.85 8.27 -2.95
CA VAL A 39 2.44 8.43 -2.56
C VAL A 39 1.60 8.88 -3.75
N ARG A 40 2.08 9.89 -4.50
CA ARG A 40 1.37 10.40 -5.68
C ARG A 40 1.22 9.35 -6.77
N GLN A 41 2.31 8.65 -7.10
CA GLN A 41 2.30 7.62 -8.14
C GLN A 41 1.32 6.51 -7.80
N LEU A 42 1.35 6.03 -6.56
CA LEU A 42 0.46 4.95 -6.15
C LEU A 42 -1.00 5.41 -6.11
N ALA A 43 -1.25 6.62 -5.60
CA ALA A 43 -2.60 7.19 -5.59
C ALA A 43 -3.17 7.30 -7.00
N ASP A 44 -2.37 7.79 -7.95
CA ASP A 44 -2.79 7.91 -9.35
C ASP A 44 -3.03 6.53 -9.99
N THR A 45 -2.13 5.58 -9.75
CA THR A 45 -2.24 4.24 -10.32
C THR A 45 -3.47 3.49 -9.82
N VAL A 46 -3.75 3.59 -8.53
CA VAL A 46 -4.87 2.89 -7.89
C VAL A 46 -6.18 3.65 -8.02
N GLY A 47 -6.12 4.97 -8.22
CA GLY A 47 -7.30 5.81 -8.31
C GLY A 47 -7.87 6.19 -6.95
N ILE A 48 -7.02 6.44 -5.97
CA ILE A 48 -7.41 6.80 -4.60
C ILE A 48 -6.75 8.11 -4.17
N ASN A 49 -7.17 8.61 -3.02
CA ASN A 49 -6.67 9.86 -2.46
C ASN A 49 -5.24 9.68 -1.92
N MET A 50 -4.39 10.67 -2.15
CA MET A 50 -3.02 10.66 -1.64
C MET A 50 -2.94 10.55 -0.12
N HIS A 51 -3.89 11.15 0.61
CA HIS A 51 -3.93 11.05 2.07
C HIS A 51 -4.12 9.61 2.53
N THR A 52 -4.90 8.83 1.80
CA THR A 52 -5.13 7.41 2.09
C THR A 52 -3.84 6.61 1.91
N VAL A 53 -3.12 6.86 0.82
CA VAL A 53 -1.82 6.20 0.58
C VAL A 53 -0.81 6.60 1.66
N ASN A 54 -0.75 7.89 1.98
CA ASN A 54 0.17 8.39 3.00
C ASN A 54 -0.10 7.78 4.37
N LYS A 55 -1.38 7.62 4.73
CA LYS A 55 -1.75 6.95 5.98
C LYS A 55 -1.25 5.51 6.02
N ALA A 56 -1.46 4.76 4.95
CA ALA A 56 -0.99 3.38 4.86
C ALA A 56 0.54 3.30 4.95
N TYR A 57 1.25 4.14 4.21
CA TYR A 57 2.71 4.16 4.22
C TYR A 57 3.27 4.51 5.60
N ASN A 58 2.68 5.50 6.28
CA ASN A 58 3.14 5.89 7.61
C ASN A 58 2.98 4.77 8.63
N ILE A 59 1.86 4.06 8.59
CA ILE A 59 1.63 2.93 9.48
C ILE A 59 2.65 1.81 9.19
N LEU A 60 2.87 1.49 7.92
CA LEU A 60 3.84 0.47 7.53
C LEU A 60 5.26 0.82 7.97
N LYS A 61 5.63 2.11 7.89
CA LYS A 61 6.92 2.59 8.38
C LYS A 61 7.03 2.45 9.89
N GLN A 62 6.00 2.86 10.64
CA GLN A 62 5.98 2.75 12.09
C GLN A 62 6.12 1.31 12.56
N GLU A 63 5.53 0.38 11.82
CA GLU A 63 5.57 -1.04 12.15
C GLU A 63 6.79 -1.76 11.58
N GLY A 64 7.63 -1.06 10.85
CA GLY A 64 8.90 -1.58 10.36
C GLY A 64 8.80 -2.43 9.09
N PHE A 65 7.68 -2.38 8.38
CA PHE A 65 7.55 -3.12 7.11
C PHE A 65 8.27 -2.43 5.96
N ILE A 66 8.34 -1.12 6.00
CA ILE A 66 9.03 -0.36 4.95
C ILE A 66 9.92 0.72 5.55
#